data_d63bb24a59133766e82068977db27e12
#
_entry.id   d63bb24a59133766e82068977db27e12
#
_cell.length_a   1.000
_cell.length_b   1.000
_cell.length_c   1.000
_cell.angle_alpha   90.00
_cell.angle_beta   90.00
_cell.angle_gamma   90.00
#
_symmetry.space_group_name_H-M   'P 1'
#
loop_
_entity.id
_entity.type
_entity.pdbx_description
1 polymer ?
#
loop_
_entity_poly.entity_id
_entity_poly.type
_entity_poly.pdbx_seq_one_letter_code
_entity_poly.pdbx_strand_id
1 'polypeptide(L)'
;MEIVCERSPFFQPVTDLLRELERVGFFSHGLLIGSWPMLIYTDHFTLPYGLMTNDIDLAVESAVRIPSTKGETIPEIMERLGYTAIHDYSGIETFLHGTFEVEFITHRRGGKDQASVVIPTWNVSAQPLPFVDILFIRPAKVTIEDFSIRIPSPEALLIHKLIIAQRRTGFLKEAKKEKDLQQCSVLAEIARSEEMQRLVGEYRFSKESRKAILRSCDVAGISPPEGIL
;
A
#
# COMPACT_ATOMS: atom_id res chain seq x y z
N MET A 1 1.38 10.26 12.31
CA MET A 1 0.00 10.79 12.23
C MET A 1 -0.94 9.74 12.78
N GLU A 2 -1.94 10.14 13.57
CA GLU A 2 -3.04 9.28 14.02
C GLU A 2 -4.35 9.81 13.45
N ILE A 3 -5.19 8.91 12.95
CA ILE A 3 -6.51 9.18 12.39
C ILE A 3 -7.53 8.32 13.13
N VAL A 4 -8.68 8.87 13.45
CA VAL A 4 -9.79 8.14 14.08
C VAL A 4 -11.00 8.21 13.17
N CYS A 5 -11.54 7.04 12.82
CA CYS A 5 -12.76 6.88 12.06
C CYS A 5 -13.82 6.25 12.99
N GLU A 6 -14.84 7.03 13.37
CA GLU A 6 -15.94 6.54 14.24
C GLU A 6 -16.75 5.43 13.55
N ARG A 7 -16.75 5.41 12.21
CA ARG A 7 -17.35 4.36 11.38
C ARG A 7 -16.34 3.93 10.33
N SER A 8 -16.41 2.66 9.93
CA SER A 8 -15.55 2.18 8.86
C SER A 8 -15.85 2.91 7.55
N PRO A 9 -14.82 3.48 6.87
CA PRO A 9 -14.96 4.01 5.54
C PRO A 9 -15.02 2.90 4.46
N PHE A 10 -14.85 1.64 4.85
CA PHE A 10 -14.78 0.49 3.97
C PHE A 10 -16.11 -0.27 3.91
N PHE A 11 -16.33 -1.00 2.83
CA PHE A 11 -17.41 -1.99 2.72
C PHE A 11 -17.20 -3.13 3.73
N GLN A 12 -18.30 -3.74 4.19
CA GLN A 12 -18.29 -4.76 5.24
C GLN A 12 -17.27 -5.90 5.00
N PRO A 13 -17.17 -6.54 3.83
CA PRO A 13 -16.19 -7.61 3.60
C PRO A 13 -14.75 -7.14 3.81
N VAL A 14 -14.43 -5.89 3.45
CA VAL A 14 -13.10 -5.31 3.64
C VAL A 14 -12.86 -4.96 5.10
N THR A 15 -13.85 -4.40 5.78
CA THR A 15 -13.79 -4.10 7.23
C THR A 15 -13.54 -5.37 8.03
N ASP A 16 -14.25 -6.44 7.74
CA ASP A 16 -14.10 -7.73 8.44
C ASP A 16 -12.71 -8.34 8.20
N LEU A 17 -12.22 -8.28 6.97
CA LEU A 17 -10.87 -8.72 6.63
C LEU A 17 -9.81 -7.95 7.43
N LEU A 18 -9.89 -6.61 7.44
CA LEU A 18 -8.89 -5.78 8.14
C LEU A 18 -8.92 -6.00 9.66
N ARG A 19 -10.11 -6.20 10.26
CA ARG A 19 -10.26 -6.52 11.67
C ARG A 19 -9.62 -7.87 12.02
N GLU A 20 -9.83 -8.89 11.20
CA GLU A 20 -9.23 -10.21 11.41
C GLU A 20 -7.71 -10.22 11.23
N LEU A 21 -7.20 -9.46 10.27
CA LEU A 21 -5.75 -9.27 10.08
C LEU A 21 -5.13 -8.53 11.28
N GLU A 22 -5.82 -7.54 11.85
CA GLU A 22 -5.37 -6.88 13.08
C GLU A 22 -5.34 -7.85 14.26
N ARG A 23 -6.36 -8.68 14.42
CA ARG A 23 -6.47 -9.68 15.50
C ARG A 23 -5.26 -10.64 15.52
N VAL A 24 -4.70 -10.99 14.38
CA VAL A 24 -3.49 -11.83 14.28
C VAL A 24 -2.19 -11.02 14.23
N GLY A 25 -2.26 -9.73 14.52
CA GLY A 25 -1.11 -8.84 14.64
C GLY A 25 -0.45 -8.45 13.31
N PHE A 26 -1.15 -8.62 12.18
CA PHE A 26 -0.62 -8.27 10.86
C PHE A 26 -0.13 -6.83 10.80
N PHE A 27 -0.91 -5.88 11.30
CA PHE A 27 -0.59 -4.45 11.23
C PHE A 27 0.54 -4.00 12.16
N SER A 28 1.12 -4.90 12.98
CA SER A 28 2.41 -4.61 13.63
C SER A 28 3.57 -4.52 12.64
N HIS A 29 3.48 -5.24 11.52
CA HIS A 29 4.52 -5.34 10.47
C HIS A 29 3.98 -5.19 9.06
N GLY A 30 2.70 -4.93 8.91
CA GLY A 30 2.01 -4.76 7.64
C GLY A 30 1.36 -3.40 7.50
N LEU A 31 0.98 -3.07 6.26
CA LEU A 31 0.24 -1.86 5.88
C LEU A 31 -0.86 -2.21 4.89
N LEU A 32 -2.01 -1.55 5.00
CA LEU A 32 -2.94 -1.42 3.88
C LEU A 32 -2.39 -0.37 2.92
N ILE A 33 -2.16 -0.72 1.66
CA ILE A 33 -1.53 0.14 0.65
C ILE A 33 -2.42 0.31 -0.60
N GLY A 34 -1.84 0.66 -1.73
CA GLY A 34 -2.54 0.80 -3.00
C GLY A 34 -3.43 2.03 -3.05
N SER A 35 -4.70 1.85 -3.38
CA SER A 35 -5.68 2.94 -3.46
C SER A 35 -6.58 3.07 -2.23
N TRP A 36 -6.67 2.06 -1.39
CA TRP A 36 -7.55 2.06 -0.21
C TRP A 36 -7.23 3.12 0.85
N PRO A 37 -5.95 3.47 1.12
CA PRO A 37 -5.63 4.59 2.01
C PRO A 37 -6.25 5.92 1.58
N MET A 38 -6.55 6.08 0.28
CA MET A 38 -7.19 7.30 -0.24
C MET A 38 -8.57 7.53 0.35
N LEU A 39 -9.36 6.47 0.61
CA LEU A 39 -10.67 6.62 1.27
C LEU A 39 -10.54 7.25 2.65
N ILE A 40 -9.55 6.81 3.43
CA ILE A 40 -9.28 7.33 4.76
C ILE A 40 -8.86 8.80 4.69
N TYR A 41 -7.94 9.12 3.78
CA TYR A 41 -7.44 10.49 3.63
C TYR A 41 -8.52 11.44 3.12
N THR A 42 -9.29 11.01 2.12
CA THR A 42 -10.34 11.87 1.56
C THR A 42 -11.48 12.11 2.53
N ASP A 43 -11.85 11.14 3.34
CA ASP A 43 -12.82 11.30 4.42
C ASP A 43 -12.28 12.24 5.52
N HIS A 44 -11.07 11.97 6.02
CA HIS A 44 -10.45 12.73 7.10
C HIS A 44 -10.18 14.20 6.74
N PHE A 45 -9.75 14.47 5.50
CA PHE A 45 -9.44 15.83 5.02
C PHE A 45 -10.57 16.45 4.18
N THR A 46 -11.69 15.77 4.03
CA THR A 46 -12.87 16.23 3.24
C THR A 46 -12.51 16.59 1.80
N LEU A 47 -11.81 15.69 1.11
CA LEU A 47 -11.35 15.88 -0.27
C LEU A 47 -12.27 15.20 -1.28
N PRO A 48 -12.49 15.81 -2.47
CA PRO A 48 -13.30 15.19 -3.52
C PRO A 48 -12.52 14.08 -4.23
N TYR A 49 -12.72 12.83 -3.82
CA TYR A 49 -12.13 11.67 -4.49
C TYR A 49 -13.06 10.46 -4.38
N GLY A 50 -13.30 9.78 -5.51
CA GLY A 50 -14.04 8.52 -5.56
C GLY A 50 -13.09 7.33 -5.72
N LEU A 51 -13.16 6.36 -4.82
CA LEU A 51 -12.37 5.13 -4.96
C LEU A 51 -12.95 4.25 -6.09
N MET A 52 -12.07 3.86 -7.02
CA MET A 52 -12.39 2.93 -8.11
C MET A 52 -11.35 1.80 -8.13
N THR A 53 -11.45 0.87 -7.17
CA THR A 53 -10.61 -0.33 -7.15
C THR A 53 -11.28 -1.46 -6.37
N ASN A 54 -11.06 -2.68 -6.84
CA ASN A 54 -11.40 -3.90 -6.12
C ASN A 54 -10.15 -4.61 -5.57
N ASP A 55 -8.97 -4.17 -6.01
CA ASP A 55 -7.68 -4.72 -5.58
C ASP A 55 -7.38 -4.22 -4.16
N ILE A 56 -7.19 -5.11 -3.19
CA ILE A 56 -6.81 -4.82 -1.80
C ILE A 56 -5.35 -5.22 -1.64
N ASP A 57 -4.47 -4.23 -1.62
CA ASP A 57 -3.03 -4.44 -1.52
C ASP A 57 -2.57 -4.36 -0.06
N LEU A 58 -1.92 -5.40 0.43
CA LEU A 58 -1.39 -5.52 1.78
C LEU A 58 0.12 -5.68 1.75
N ALA A 59 0.86 -4.66 2.20
CA ALA A 59 2.31 -4.71 2.24
C ALA A 59 2.82 -5.31 3.56
N VAL A 60 3.90 -6.10 3.47
CA VAL A 60 4.60 -6.70 4.62
C VAL A 60 6.06 -6.29 4.63
N GLU A 61 6.60 -5.95 5.78
CA GLU A 61 8.03 -5.67 5.96
C GLU A 61 8.89 -6.90 5.61
N SER A 62 9.83 -6.75 4.68
CA SER A 62 10.63 -7.85 4.14
C SER A 62 11.73 -8.38 5.07
N ALA A 63 12.00 -7.71 6.18
CA ALA A 63 13.15 -7.98 7.04
C ALA A 63 12.79 -8.64 8.38
N VAL A 64 11.51 -8.80 8.65
CA VAL A 64 11.08 -9.17 9.99
C VAL A 64 11.14 -10.70 10.15
N ARG A 65 11.97 -11.15 11.07
CA ARG A 65 11.81 -12.47 11.70
C ARG A 65 10.71 -12.32 12.73
N ILE A 66 9.47 -12.37 12.26
CA ILE A 66 8.32 -12.38 13.15
C ILE A 66 8.30 -13.77 13.78
N PRO A 67 8.29 -13.88 15.11
CA PRO A 67 8.12 -15.17 15.76
C PRO A 67 6.81 -15.80 15.24
N SER A 68 6.87 -17.08 14.85
CA SER A 68 5.66 -17.83 14.48
C SER A 68 4.70 -17.77 15.66
N THR A 69 3.60 -17.07 15.50
CA THR A 69 2.53 -17.08 16.49
C THR A 69 1.79 -18.42 16.37
N LYS A 70 1.53 -19.09 17.50
CA LYS A 70 0.62 -20.23 17.54
C LYS A 70 -0.82 -19.73 17.38
N GLY A 71 -1.18 -19.32 16.19
CA GLY A 71 -2.49 -18.75 15.88
C GLY A 71 -2.97 -19.16 14.50
N GLU A 72 -4.17 -18.73 14.17
CA GLU A 72 -4.78 -18.90 12.86
C GLU A 72 -3.91 -18.23 11.79
N THR A 73 -3.66 -18.90 10.68
CA THR A 73 -2.90 -18.40 9.54
C THR A 73 -3.78 -17.49 8.66
N ILE A 74 -3.16 -16.65 7.82
CA ILE A 74 -3.93 -15.79 6.91
C ILE A 74 -4.78 -16.62 5.93
N PRO A 75 -4.30 -17.69 5.30
CA PRO A 75 -5.16 -18.56 4.46
C PRO A 75 -6.38 -19.11 5.20
N GLU A 76 -6.25 -19.54 6.46
CA GLU A 76 -7.38 -20.02 7.27
C GLU A 76 -8.38 -18.90 7.56
N ILE A 77 -7.91 -17.68 7.85
CA ILE A 77 -8.77 -16.49 8.00
C ILE A 77 -9.51 -16.20 6.70
N MET A 78 -8.79 -16.20 5.58
CA MET A 78 -9.37 -15.94 4.25
C MET A 78 -10.47 -16.96 3.93
N GLU A 79 -10.21 -18.25 4.12
CA GLU A 79 -11.19 -19.31 3.90
C GLU A 79 -12.43 -19.12 4.79
N ARG A 80 -12.25 -18.82 6.07
CA ARG A 80 -13.34 -18.57 7.02
C ARG A 80 -14.18 -17.34 6.65
N LEU A 81 -13.56 -16.31 6.05
CA LEU A 81 -14.24 -15.12 5.54
C LEU A 81 -14.83 -15.32 4.12
N GLY A 82 -14.72 -16.53 3.54
CA GLY A 82 -15.28 -16.87 2.24
C GLY A 82 -14.43 -16.45 1.05
N TYR A 83 -13.15 -16.13 1.27
CA TYR A 83 -12.19 -15.90 0.18
C TYR A 83 -11.68 -17.22 -0.38
N THR A 84 -11.44 -17.27 -1.69
CA THR A 84 -10.85 -18.42 -2.39
C THR A 84 -9.43 -18.07 -2.83
N ALA A 85 -8.46 -18.90 -2.45
CA ALA A 85 -7.07 -18.74 -2.87
C ALA A 85 -6.87 -19.18 -4.32
N ILE A 86 -6.18 -18.36 -5.11
CA ILE A 86 -5.71 -18.67 -6.47
C ILE A 86 -4.20 -18.49 -6.50
N HIS A 87 -3.51 -19.40 -7.20
CA HIS A 87 -2.07 -19.29 -7.41
C HIS A 87 -1.80 -19.13 -8.91
N ASP A 88 -0.97 -18.17 -9.24
CA ASP A 88 -0.46 -18.03 -10.60
C ASP A 88 0.73 -18.97 -10.85
N TYR A 89 1.22 -18.99 -12.10
CA TYR A 89 2.37 -19.83 -12.50
C TYR A 89 3.70 -19.43 -11.82
N SER A 90 3.78 -18.23 -11.24
CA SER A 90 4.95 -17.74 -10.49
C SER A 90 4.89 -18.08 -8.99
N GLY A 91 3.79 -18.71 -8.55
CA GLY A 91 3.54 -19.02 -7.14
C GLY A 91 3.08 -17.82 -6.31
N ILE A 92 2.62 -16.75 -6.97
CA ILE A 92 1.95 -15.64 -6.29
C ILE A 92 0.55 -16.11 -5.91
N GLU A 93 0.21 -15.88 -4.64
CA GLU A 93 -1.10 -16.22 -4.07
C GLU A 93 -1.96 -14.95 -4.02
N THR A 94 -3.17 -15.08 -4.53
CA THR A 94 -4.20 -14.04 -4.54
C THR A 94 -5.49 -14.62 -3.96
N PHE A 95 -6.20 -13.85 -3.14
CA PHE A 95 -7.45 -14.29 -2.53
C PHE A 95 -8.63 -13.52 -3.12
N LEU A 96 -9.65 -14.23 -3.59
CA LEU A 96 -10.83 -13.66 -4.24
C LEU A 96 -12.08 -13.79 -3.36
N HIS A 97 -12.84 -12.70 -3.23
CA HIS A 97 -14.17 -12.70 -2.64
C HIS A 97 -15.11 -11.79 -3.45
N GLY A 98 -16.04 -12.36 -4.19
CA GLY A 98 -16.88 -11.61 -5.12
C GLY A 98 -16.04 -10.90 -6.18
N THR A 99 -16.04 -9.57 -6.16
CA THR A 99 -15.21 -8.73 -7.05
C THR A 99 -13.91 -8.27 -6.42
N PHE A 100 -13.70 -8.55 -5.13
CA PHE A 100 -12.49 -8.14 -4.41
C PHE A 100 -11.36 -9.14 -4.63
N GLU A 101 -10.17 -8.61 -4.80
CA GLU A 101 -8.93 -9.33 -4.98
C GLU A 101 -7.91 -8.85 -3.94
N VAL A 102 -7.41 -9.75 -3.10
CA VAL A 102 -6.46 -9.45 -2.03
C VAL A 102 -5.09 -9.99 -2.38
N GLU A 103 -4.11 -9.10 -2.46
CA GLU A 103 -2.71 -9.43 -2.73
C GLU A 103 -1.80 -9.03 -1.58
N PHE A 104 -0.84 -9.92 -1.27
CA PHE A 104 0.25 -9.63 -0.34
C PHE A 104 1.50 -9.19 -1.10
N ILE A 105 2.09 -8.10 -0.66
CA ILE A 105 3.21 -7.44 -1.34
C ILE A 105 4.35 -7.24 -0.34
N THR A 106 5.58 -7.43 -0.79
CA THR A 106 6.76 -7.14 0.02
C THR A 106 7.80 -6.36 -0.79
N HIS A 107 8.76 -5.73 -0.11
CA HIS A 107 9.85 -5.04 -0.80
C HIS A 107 10.79 -6.03 -1.47
N ARG A 108 11.04 -5.84 -2.77
CA ARG A 108 11.99 -6.63 -3.54
C ARG A 108 13.43 -6.28 -3.16
N ARG A 109 14.17 -7.27 -2.65
CA ARG A 109 15.59 -7.14 -2.35
C ARG A 109 16.44 -7.65 -3.53
N GLY A 110 17.34 -6.79 -4.01
CA GLY A 110 18.24 -7.13 -5.11
C GLY A 110 17.64 -6.91 -6.51
N GLY A 111 18.45 -7.16 -7.53
CA GLY A 111 18.14 -6.84 -8.93
C GLY A 111 17.50 -7.97 -9.75
N LYS A 112 17.35 -9.19 -9.19
CA LYS A 112 16.73 -10.32 -9.87
C LYS A 112 15.23 -10.37 -9.61
N ASP A 113 14.46 -10.73 -10.62
CA ASP A 113 13.05 -11.02 -10.44
C ASP A 113 12.90 -12.28 -9.56
N GLN A 114 12.27 -12.10 -8.42
CA GLN A 114 11.87 -13.19 -7.53
C GLN A 114 10.41 -13.50 -7.82
N ALA A 115 10.06 -14.78 -7.87
CA ALA A 115 8.70 -15.20 -8.16
C ALA A 115 7.76 -14.75 -7.03
N SER A 116 7.98 -15.28 -5.84
CA SER A 116 7.22 -14.93 -4.64
C SER A 116 8.11 -15.07 -3.40
N VAL A 117 7.69 -14.49 -2.29
CA VAL A 117 8.35 -14.59 -0.98
C VAL A 117 7.35 -15.08 0.04
N VAL A 118 7.62 -16.26 0.61
CA VAL A 118 6.77 -16.79 1.69
C VAL A 118 7.05 -16.02 2.99
N ILE A 119 6.00 -15.58 3.66
CA ILE A 119 6.02 -14.98 4.99
C ILE A 119 5.57 -16.03 6.01
N PRO A 120 6.51 -16.73 6.67
CA PRO A 120 6.19 -17.93 7.44
C PRO A 120 5.24 -17.69 8.61
N THR A 121 5.31 -16.52 9.23
CA THR A 121 4.48 -16.16 10.40
C THR A 121 2.99 -16.27 10.10
N TRP A 122 2.56 -15.87 8.91
CA TRP A 122 1.17 -15.87 8.49
C TRP A 122 0.88 -16.88 7.38
N ASN A 123 1.88 -17.68 6.98
CA ASN A 123 1.78 -18.67 5.92
C ASN A 123 1.20 -18.11 4.62
N VAL A 124 1.67 -16.94 4.20
CA VAL A 124 1.19 -16.24 2.99
C VAL A 124 2.33 -15.99 2.02
N SER A 125 2.03 -16.05 0.72
CA SER A 125 2.97 -15.78 -0.36
C SER A 125 2.83 -14.33 -0.83
N ALA A 126 3.89 -13.53 -0.71
CA ALA A 126 3.90 -12.11 -1.05
C ALA A 126 4.65 -11.86 -2.37
N GLN A 127 4.11 -10.96 -3.20
CA GLN A 127 4.76 -10.50 -4.42
C GLN A 127 5.86 -9.49 -4.08
N PRO A 128 7.13 -9.72 -4.49
CA PRO A 128 8.21 -8.78 -4.27
C PRO A 128 8.18 -7.64 -5.31
N LEU A 129 7.84 -6.43 -4.87
CA LEU A 129 7.80 -5.22 -5.70
C LEU A 129 8.85 -4.19 -5.26
N PRO A 130 9.40 -3.40 -6.21
CA PRO A 130 10.36 -2.35 -5.87
C PRO A 130 9.66 -1.16 -5.20
N PHE A 131 10.41 -0.42 -4.36
CA PHE A 131 9.98 0.82 -3.68
C PHE A 131 8.89 0.66 -2.62
N VAL A 132 8.48 -0.55 -2.29
CA VAL A 132 7.49 -0.80 -1.22
C VAL A 132 8.03 -0.38 0.15
N ASP A 133 9.35 -0.39 0.34
CA ASP A 133 10.04 0.06 1.55
C ASP A 133 9.77 1.55 1.88
N ILE A 134 9.55 2.40 0.88
CA ILE A 134 9.18 3.81 1.08
C ILE A 134 7.89 3.92 1.91
N LEU A 135 6.92 3.05 1.66
CA LEU A 135 5.61 3.07 2.29
C LEU A 135 5.66 2.82 3.81
N PHE A 136 6.74 2.18 4.29
CA PHE A 136 6.98 1.93 5.71
C PHE A 136 7.65 3.08 6.45
N ILE A 137 8.02 4.16 5.76
CA ILE A 137 8.60 5.35 6.39
C ILE A 137 7.49 6.14 7.09
N ARG A 138 7.51 6.13 8.43
CA ARG A 138 6.56 6.88 9.28
C ARG A 138 5.08 6.66 8.91
N PRO A 139 4.60 5.42 8.89
CA PRO A 139 3.22 5.15 8.55
C PRO A 139 2.25 5.82 9.52
N ALA A 140 1.06 6.10 9.04
CA ALA A 140 -0.04 6.57 9.86
C ALA A 140 -0.72 5.40 10.55
N LYS A 141 -1.12 5.60 11.81
CA LYS A 141 -2.02 4.70 12.53
C LYS A 141 -3.45 5.19 12.33
N VAL A 142 -4.34 4.29 11.99
CA VAL A 142 -5.77 4.58 11.81
C VAL A 142 -6.56 3.68 12.74
N THR A 143 -7.30 4.28 13.64
CA THR A 143 -8.26 3.57 14.48
C THR A 143 -9.63 3.62 13.81
N ILE A 144 -10.21 2.46 13.54
CA ILE A 144 -11.50 2.29 12.88
C ILE A 144 -12.38 1.55 13.87
N GLU A 145 -13.41 2.22 14.39
CA GLU A 145 -14.29 1.65 15.42
C GLU A 145 -13.46 1.11 16.61
N ASP A 146 -13.30 -0.20 16.71
CA ASP A 146 -12.66 -0.94 17.82
C ASP A 146 -11.30 -1.56 17.48
N PHE A 147 -10.79 -1.39 16.24
CA PHE A 147 -9.50 -1.93 15.80
C PHE A 147 -8.61 -0.87 15.15
N SER A 148 -7.33 -1.18 14.97
CA SER A 148 -6.38 -0.25 14.37
C SER A 148 -5.60 -0.89 13.24
N ILE A 149 -5.42 -0.14 12.16
CA ILE A 149 -4.57 -0.51 11.03
C ILE A 149 -3.44 0.49 10.84
N ARG A 150 -2.47 0.13 10.02
CA ARG A 150 -1.44 1.04 9.54
C ARG A 150 -1.59 1.25 8.04
N ILE A 151 -1.40 2.49 7.61
CA ILE A 151 -1.36 2.91 6.19
C ILE A 151 -0.10 3.75 5.95
N PRO A 152 0.42 3.86 4.71
CA PRO A 152 1.51 4.79 4.42
C PRO A 152 1.12 6.22 4.79
N SER A 153 2.07 7.05 5.22
CA SER A 153 1.79 8.50 5.33
C SER A 153 1.42 9.09 3.95
N PRO A 154 0.73 10.25 3.88
CA PRO A 154 0.42 10.90 2.61
C PRO A 154 1.68 11.15 1.77
N GLU A 155 2.77 11.57 2.42
CA GLU A 155 4.06 11.87 1.79
C GLU A 155 4.69 10.61 1.18
N ALA A 156 4.70 9.50 1.94
CA ALA A 156 5.25 8.23 1.47
C ALA A 156 4.42 7.65 0.31
N LEU A 157 3.09 7.72 0.42
CA LEU A 157 2.19 7.26 -0.62
C LEU A 157 2.34 8.11 -1.89
N LEU A 158 2.45 9.44 -1.76
CA LEU A 158 2.68 10.36 -2.87
C LEU A 158 3.98 10.01 -3.61
N ILE A 159 5.11 9.94 -2.90
CA ILE A 159 6.40 9.61 -3.52
C ILE A 159 6.37 8.25 -4.20
N HIS A 160 5.81 7.24 -3.55
CA HIS A 160 5.68 5.91 -4.13
C HIS A 160 4.90 5.95 -5.44
N LYS A 161 3.72 6.59 -5.45
CA LYS A 161 2.87 6.71 -6.66
C LYS A 161 3.55 7.49 -7.78
N LEU A 162 4.25 8.58 -7.47
CA LEU A 162 5.04 9.33 -8.45
C LEU A 162 6.12 8.46 -9.14
N ILE A 163 6.76 7.55 -8.38
CA ILE A 163 7.76 6.64 -8.94
C ILE A 163 7.10 5.56 -9.79
N ILE A 164 6.06 4.88 -9.27
CA ILE A 164 5.48 3.73 -9.95
C ILE A 164 4.68 4.12 -11.20
N ALA A 165 4.07 5.31 -11.24
CA ALA A 165 3.34 5.80 -12.40
C ALA A 165 4.21 5.77 -13.69
N GLN A 166 5.49 6.13 -13.60
CA GLN A 166 6.42 6.09 -14.75
C GLN A 166 6.93 4.67 -15.09
N ARG A 167 6.66 3.69 -14.24
CA ARG A 167 7.01 2.28 -14.46
C ARG A 167 5.86 1.45 -15.02
N ARG A 168 4.67 2.03 -15.07
CA ARG A 168 3.52 1.42 -15.71
C ARG A 168 3.64 1.62 -17.22
N THR A 169 4.11 0.58 -17.92
CA THR A 169 4.30 0.58 -19.37
C THR A 169 3.33 -0.38 -20.05
N GLY A 170 2.87 -0.02 -21.26
CA GLY A 170 1.94 -0.80 -22.05
C GLY A 170 0.49 -0.37 -21.88
N PHE A 171 -0.31 -0.62 -22.92
CA PHE A 171 -1.69 -0.13 -23.07
C PHE A 171 -2.60 -0.47 -21.89
N LEU A 172 -2.54 -1.71 -21.37
CA LEU A 172 -3.37 -2.15 -20.24
C LEU A 172 -3.00 -1.48 -18.91
N LYS A 173 -1.85 -0.82 -18.82
CA LYS A 173 -1.37 -0.15 -17.61
C LYS A 173 -1.57 1.37 -17.64
N GLU A 174 -2.01 1.93 -18.76
CA GLU A 174 -2.20 3.38 -18.90
C GLU A 174 -3.29 3.90 -17.94
N ALA A 175 -4.42 3.19 -17.83
CA ALA A 175 -5.48 3.55 -16.88
C ALA A 175 -5.00 3.50 -15.41
N LYS A 176 -4.15 2.52 -15.05
CA LYS A 176 -3.55 2.46 -13.70
C LYS A 176 -2.57 3.62 -13.48
N LYS A 177 -1.83 4.04 -14.51
CA LYS A 177 -0.93 5.20 -14.45
C LYS A 177 -1.70 6.51 -14.25
N GLU A 178 -2.76 6.71 -15.02
CA GLU A 178 -3.62 7.89 -14.91
C GLU A 178 -4.25 7.97 -13.52
N LYS A 179 -4.78 6.86 -13.00
CA LYS A 179 -5.29 6.77 -11.63
C LYS A 179 -4.21 7.14 -10.59
N ASP A 180 -2.98 6.62 -10.72
CA ASP A 180 -1.90 6.95 -9.80
C ASP A 180 -1.57 8.45 -9.83
N LEU A 181 -1.55 9.09 -11.01
CA LEU A 181 -1.29 10.53 -11.16
C LEU A 181 -2.42 11.38 -10.59
N GLN A 182 -3.69 11.00 -10.78
CA GLN A 182 -4.84 11.67 -10.15
C GLN A 182 -4.75 11.60 -8.61
N GLN A 183 -4.39 10.44 -8.07
CA GLN A 183 -4.16 10.28 -6.63
C GLN A 183 -2.98 11.13 -6.13
N CYS A 184 -1.93 11.30 -6.94
CA CYS A 184 -0.83 12.20 -6.61
C CYS A 184 -1.30 13.66 -6.44
N SER A 185 -2.17 14.15 -7.31
CA SER A 185 -2.71 15.52 -7.17
C SER A 185 -3.49 15.68 -5.86
N VAL A 186 -4.33 14.71 -5.50
CA VAL A 186 -5.07 14.74 -4.21
C VAL A 186 -4.13 14.64 -3.01
N LEU A 187 -3.12 13.75 -3.05
CA LEU A 187 -2.15 13.60 -1.96
C LEU A 187 -1.28 14.84 -1.78
N ALA A 188 -0.97 15.56 -2.86
CA ALA A 188 -0.17 16.79 -2.81
C ALA A 188 -0.87 17.92 -2.02
N GLU A 189 -2.21 17.92 -1.96
CA GLU A 189 -2.97 18.90 -1.19
C GLU A 189 -2.83 18.72 0.33
N ILE A 190 -2.55 17.49 0.79
CA ILE A 190 -2.49 17.13 2.21
C ILE A 190 -1.08 16.77 2.69
N ALA A 191 -0.13 16.56 1.77
CA ALA A 191 1.26 16.29 2.11
C ALA A 191 1.90 17.53 2.77
N ARG A 192 2.52 17.30 3.94
CA ARG A 192 3.15 18.39 4.71
C ARG A 192 4.61 18.55 4.26
N SER A 193 5.02 19.78 3.96
CA SER A 193 6.36 20.09 3.46
C SER A 193 7.48 19.59 4.39
N GLU A 194 7.34 19.75 5.71
CA GLU A 194 8.34 19.29 6.67
C GLU A 194 8.50 17.76 6.67
N GLU A 195 7.40 17.02 6.63
CA GLU A 195 7.45 15.54 6.60
C GLU A 195 7.96 15.05 5.25
N MET A 196 7.63 15.74 4.17
CA MET A 196 8.18 15.45 2.84
C MET A 196 9.69 15.65 2.80
N GLN A 197 10.20 16.76 3.33
CA GLN A 197 11.65 17.02 3.43
C GLN A 197 12.37 15.95 4.27
N ARG A 198 11.77 15.56 5.40
CA ARG A 198 12.31 14.47 6.24
C ARG A 198 12.38 13.15 5.48
N LEU A 199 11.29 12.76 4.79
CA LEU A 199 11.26 11.54 3.99
C LEU A 199 12.32 11.57 2.88
N VAL A 200 12.42 12.69 2.15
CA VAL A 200 13.41 12.85 1.08
C VAL A 200 14.84 12.79 1.62
N GLY A 201 15.09 13.32 2.82
CA GLY A 201 16.38 13.24 3.49
C GLY A 201 16.75 11.84 4.00
N GLU A 202 15.77 11.04 4.40
CA GLU A 202 15.96 9.69 4.92
C GLU A 202 16.11 8.63 3.82
N TYR A 203 15.42 8.78 2.69
CA TYR A 203 15.39 7.77 1.62
C TYR A 203 16.42 8.06 0.52
N ARG A 204 17.17 7.02 0.14
CA ARG A 204 18.15 7.13 -0.95
C ARG A 204 17.52 6.90 -2.32
N PHE A 205 17.16 7.98 -2.99
CA PHE A 205 16.64 7.91 -4.35
C PHE A 205 17.73 7.70 -5.39
N SER A 206 17.54 6.72 -6.28
CA SER A 206 18.37 6.58 -7.47
C SER A 206 18.12 7.75 -8.44
N LYS A 207 19.04 7.97 -9.40
CA LYS A 207 18.88 8.98 -10.45
C LYS A 207 17.60 8.74 -11.27
N GLU A 208 17.28 7.48 -11.54
CA GLU A 208 16.07 7.06 -12.26
C GLU A 208 14.80 7.36 -11.48
N SER A 209 14.81 7.10 -10.16
CA SER A 209 13.67 7.43 -9.30
C SER A 209 13.42 8.93 -9.21
N ARG A 210 14.48 9.74 -9.10
CA ARG A 210 14.37 11.20 -9.13
C ARG A 210 13.75 11.70 -10.45
N LYS A 211 14.24 11.19 -11.60
CA LYS A 211 13.67 11.50 -12.90
C LYS A 211 12.20 11.08 -13.03
N ALA A 212 11.84 9.92 -12.48
CA ALA A 212 10.45 9.44 -12.48
C ALA A 212 9.54 10.39 -11.67
N ILE A 213 9.97 10.80 -10.49
CA ILE A 213 9.24 11.76 -9.65
C ILE A 213 9.02 13.07 -10.41
N LEU A 214 10.09 13.66 -10.95
CA LEU A 214 10.00 14.95 -11.68
C LEU A 214 9.03 14.88 -12.87
N ARG A 215 9.12 13.81 -13.69
CA ARG A 215 8.20 13.60 -14.82
C ARG A 215 6.75 13.42 -14.36
N SER A 216 6.53 12.70 -13.27
CA SER A 216 5.18 12.50 -12.75
C SER A 216 4.61 13.79 -12.18
N CYS A 217 5.43 14.61 -11.51
CA CYS A 217 5.02 15.93 -11.03
C CYS A 217 4.60 16.84 -12.19
N ASP A 218 5.39 16.89 -13.26
CA ASP A 218 5.09 17.66 -14.48
C ASP A 218 3.74 17.24 -15.08
N VAL A 219 3.51 15.93 -15.27
CA VAL A 219 2.25 15.41 -15.81
C VAL A 219 1.06 15.63 -14.88
N ALA A 220 1.25 15.51 -13.58
CA ALA A 220 0.19 15.71 -12.58
C ALA A 220 -0.06 17.19 -12.26
N GLY A 221 0.76 18.12 -12.77
CA GLY A 221 0.64 19.55 -12.50
C GLY A 221 0.94 19.95 -11.04
N ILE A 222 1.80 19.17 -10.35
CA ILE A 222 2.17 19.42 -8.95
C ILE A 222 3.64 19.82 -8.83
N SER A 223 3.96 20.61 -7.81
CA SER A 223 5.35 21.01 -7.55
C SER A 223 6.19 19.83 -7.09
N PRO A 224 7.43 19.66 -7.60
CA PRO A 224 8.33 18.64 -7.11
C PRO A 224 8.67 18.82 -5.63
N PRO A 225 8.79 17.73 -4.85
CA PRO A 225 9.24 17.81 -3.46
C PRO A 225 10.65 18.43 -3.35
N GLU A 226 10.84 19.29 -2.36
CA GLU A 226 12.16 19.86 -2.08
C GLU A 226 13.22 18.76 -1.82
N GLY A 227 14.42 18.93 -2.34
CA GLY A 227 15.52 17.98 -2.21
C GLY A 227 15.48 16.80 -3.19
N ILE A 228 14.49 16.72 -4.08
CA ILE A 228 14.45 15.75 -5.18
C ILE A 228 15.33 16.18 -6.36
N LEU A 229 15.57 17.47 -6.52
CA LEU A 229 16.43 18.03 -7.58
C LEU A 229 17.91 17.64 -7.41
#